data_9946b8d0d089b3bc2a6b78cc415a69cd
#
_entry.id   9946b8d0d089b3bc2a6b78cc415a69cd
#
_cell.length_a   1.000
_cell.length_b   1.000
_cell.length_c   1.000
_cell.angle_alpha   90.00
_cell.angle_beta   90.00
_cell.angle_gamma   90.00
#
_symmetry.space_group_name_H-M   'P 1'
#
loop_
_entity.id
_entity.type
_entity.pdbx_description
1 polymer ?
#
loop_
_entity_poly.entity_id
_entity_poly.type
_entity_poly.pdbx_seq_one_letter_code
_entity_poly.pdbx_strand_id
1 'polypeptide(L)'
;MTNLRWLEWAVKKHFRDKGLRVKIGSIRLGNVVIDGEVEGKGWKMALELKTPRDDVTRGIGQLAEALAYGYNQGAMVTTLRASRKIDSKIFDKLGLVLLGVDSKWVVKQVYPTYSSESI
;
A
#
# COMPACT_ATOMS: atom_id res chain seq x y z
N MET A 1 14.76 -14.51 -0.24
CA MET A 1 14.37 -13.48 -1.22
C MET A 1 12.90 -13.12 -1.06
N THR A 2 12.62 -11.83 -0.96
CA THR A 2 11.24 -11.36 -0.85
C THR A 2 10.56 -11.45 -2.21
N ASN A 3 9.35 -12.00 -2.25
CA ASN A 3 8.55 -12.02 -3.46
C ASN A 3 7.15 -11.44 -3.15
N LEU A 4 6.39 -11.18 -4.20
CA LEU A 4 5.07 -10.57 -4.06
C LEU A 4 4.08 -11.44 -3.29
N ARG A 5 4.20 -12.76 -3.39
CA ARG A 5 3.29 -13.67 -2.68
C ARG A 5 3.29 -13.46 -1.18
N TRP A 6 4.48 -13.26 -0.63
CA TRP A 6 4.65 -13.02 0.79
C TRP A 6 3.96 -11.71 1.21
N LEU A 7 4.18 -10.66 0.42
CA LEU A 7 3.55 -9.37 0.67
C LEU A 7 2.04 -9.47 0.50
N GLU A 8 1.56 -10.18 -0.53
CA GLU A 8 0.13 -10.37 -0.78
C GLU A 8 -0.54 -11.04 0.41
N TRP A 9 0.06 -12.11 0.91
CA TRP A 9 -0.49 -12.83 2.04
C TRP A 9 -0.62 -11.94 3.28
N ALA A 10 0.45 -11.22 3.59
CA ALA A 10 0.48 -10.33 4.76
C ALA A 10 -0.58 -9.24 4.69
N VAL A 11 -0.72 -8.63 3.51
CA VAL A 11 -1.70 -7.57 3.27
C VAL A 11 -3.12 -8.10 3.39
N LYS A 12 -3.40 -9.24 2.78
CA LYS A 12 -4.73 -9.87 2.86
C LYS A 12 -5.11 -10.11 4.31
N LYS A 13 -4.21 -10.72 5.07
CA LYS A 13 -4.48 -11.02 6.47
C LYS A 13 -4.72 -9.74 7.27
N HIS A 14 -3.85 -8.76 7.09
CA HIS A 14 -3.91 -7.51 7.84
C HIS A 14 -5.27 -6.81 7.69
N PHE A 15 -5.72 -6.64 6.46
CA PHE A 15 -6.96 -5.90 6.21
C PHE A 15 -8.21 -6.75 6.44
N ARG A 16 -8.16 -8.05 6.16
CA ARG A 16 -9.28 -8.94 6.47
C ARG A 16 -9.52 -9.05 7.96
N ASP A 17 -8.47 -9.05 8.75
CA ASP A 17 -8.59 -9.06 10.22
C ASP A 17 -9.27 -7.79 10.74
N LYS A 18 -9.29 -6.73 9.95
CA LYS A 18 -10.00 -5.49 10.28
C LYS A 18 -11.42 -5.44 9.71
N GLY A 19 -11.87 -6.54 9.12
CA GLY A 19 -13.23 -6.61 8.54
C GLY A 19 -13.37 -5.96 7.17
N LEU A 20 -12.25 -5.71 6.49
CA LEU A 20 -12.26 -5.08 5.18
C LEU A 20 -12.14 -6.12 4.08
N ARG A 21 -12.65 -5.80 2.89
CA ARG A 21 -12.52 -6.66 1.72
C ARG A 21 -11.22 -6.32 1.02
N VAL A 22 -10.48 -7.35 0.62
CA VAL A 22 -9.19 -7.20 -0.07
C VAL A 22 -9.24 -7.96 -1.38
N LYS A 23 -8.90 -7.27 -2.46
CA LYS A 23 -8.76 -7.89 -3.77
C LYS A 23 -7.32 -7.68 -4.21
N ILE A 24 -6.59 -8.77 -4.39
CA ILE A 24 -5.21 -8.73 -4.89
C ILE A 24 -5.21 -9.24 -6.31
N GLY A 25 -4.53 -8.51 -7.18
CA GLY A 25 -4.44 -8.81 -8.60
C GLY A 25 -4.52 -7.52 -9.39
N SER A 26 -4.16 -7.61 -10.66
CA SER A 26 -4.12 -6.42 -11.53
C SER A 26 -5.51 -5.84 -11.72
N ILE A 27 -5.63 -4.55 -11.44
CA ILE A 27 -6.84 -3.78 -11.67
C ILE A 27 -6.46 -2.64 -12.62
N ARG A 28 -7.10 -2.62 -13.79
CA ARG A 28 -6.81 -1.57 -14.78
C ARG A 28 -7.66 -0.33 -14.54
N LEU A 29 -6.99 0.82 -14.50
CA LEU A 29 -7.62 2.12 -14.33
C LEU A 29 -7.13 3.01 -15.49
N GLY A 30 -7.85 3.00 -16.61
CA GLY A 30 -7.38 3.73 -17.78
C GLY A 30 -6.06 3.17 -18.28
N ASN A 31 -5.01 3.97 -18.26
CA ASN A 31 -3.68 3.59 -18.73
C ASN A 31 -2.77 3.04 -17.63
N VAL A 32 -3.26 2.97 -16.41
CA VAL A 32 -2.47 2.43 -15.31
C VAL A 32 -3.09 1.15 -14.76
N VAL A 33 -2.24 0.35 -14.12
CA VAL A 33 -2.66 -0.88 -13.47
C VAL A 33 -2.16 -0.81 -12.03
N ILE A 34 -3.06 -1.08 -11.09
CA ILE A 34 -2.68 -1.21 -9.68
C ILE A 34 -2.66 -2.68 -9.30
N ASP A 35 -2.02 -3.00 -8.17
CA ASP A 35 -1.82 -4.39 -7.75
C ASP A 35 -2.96 -4.95 -6.91
N GLY A 36 -3.85 -4.11 -6.46
CA GLY A 36 -4.99 -4.55 -5.67
C GLY A 36 -5.74 -3.39 -5.04
N GLU A 37 -6.75 -3.73 -4.25
CA GLU A 37 -7.52 -2.73 -3.54
C GLU A 37 -8.06 -3.28 -2.23
N VAL A 38 -8.28 -2.37 -1.29
CA VAL A 38 -8.96 -2.63 -0.02
C VAL A 38 -10.25 -1.82 -0.04
N GLU A 39 -11.34 -2.46 0.34
CA GLU A 39 -12.66 -1.81 0.30
C GLU A 39 -13.36 -1.93 1.64
N GLY A 40 -13.83 -0.81 2.16
CA GLY A 40 -14.75 -0.75 3.27
C GLY A 40 -16.04 -0.10 2.81
N LYS A 41 -16.93 0.18 3.73
CA LYS A 41 -18.22 0.79 3.41
C LYS A 41 -18.01 2.24 2.94
N GLY A 42 -18.28 2.48 1.65
CA GLY A 42 -18.14 3.81 1.05
C GLY A 42 -16.70 4.31 0.93
N TRP A 43 -15.71 3.40 0.93
CA TRP A 43 -14.31 3.77 0.95
C TRP A 43 -13.47 2.71 0.23
N LYS A 44 -12.52 3.18 -0.59
CA LYS A 44 -11.58 2.28 -1.30
C LYS A 44 -10.17 2.82 -1.25
N MET A 45 -9.21 1.92 -1.07
CA MET A 45 -7.79 2.23 -1.10
C MET A 45 -7.11 1.39 -2.17
N ALA A 46 -6.34 2.04 -3.04
CA ALA A 46 -5.54 1.36 -4.04
C ALA A 46 -4.25 0.83 -3.40
N LEU A 47 -3.79 -0.32 -3.86
CA LEU A 47 -2.57 -0.94 -3.34
C LEU A 47 -1.53 -1.10 -4.44
N GLU A 48 -0.28 -0.79 -4.11
CA GLU A 48 0.90 -1.13 -4.91
C GLU A 48 1.82 -1.98 -4.05
N LEU A 49 2.19 -3.15 -4.56
CA LEU A 49 3.07 -4.07 -3.86
C LEU A 49 4.44 -4.03 -4.52
N LYS A 50 5.45 -3.70 -3.76
CA LYS A 50 6.81 -3.53 -4.27
C LYS A 50 7.80 -4.41 -3.52
N THR A 51 8.62 -5.16 -4.26
CA THR A 51 9.79 -5.79 -3.67
C THR A 51 10.89 -4.74 -3.53
N PRO A 52 11.96 -5.01 -2.77
CA PRO A 52 13.05 -4.04 -2.64
C PRO A 52 13.73 -3.65 -3.96
N ARG A 53 13.51 -4.41 -5.03
CA ARG A 53 14.11 -4.15 -6.35
C ARG A 53 13.21 -3.37 -7.29
N ASP A 54 11.95 -3.18 -6.92
CA ASP A 54 11.00 -2.52 -7.79
C ASP A 54 11.14 -1.00 -7.76
N ASP A 55 10.66 -0.37 -8.83
CA ASP A 55 10.71 1.09 -8.95
C ASP A 55 9.61 1.74 -8.10
N VAL A 56 10.03 2.34 -7.00
CA VAL A 56 9.14 3.01 -6.06
C VAL A 56 8.45 4.22 -6.71
N THR A 57 9.20 4.99 -7.48
CA THR A 57 8.66 6.19 -8.14
C THR A 57 7.51 5.84 -9.07
N ARG A 58 7.65 4.75 -9.82
CA ARG A 58 6.58 4.29 -10.71
C ARG A 58 5.34 3.89 -9.92
N GLY A 59 5.53 3.20 -8.80
CA GLY A 59 4.41 2.82 -7.94
C GLY A 59 3.69 4.01 -7.37
N ILE A 60 4.43 5.04 -6.97
CA ILE A 60 3.85 6.28 -6.47
C ILE A 60 2.99 6.94 -7.56
N GLY A 61 3.47 6.97 -8.79
CA GLY A 61 2.71 7.50 -9.92
C GLY A 61 1.42 6.73 -10.17
N GLN A 62 1.46 5.42 -10.07
CA GLN A 62 0.27 4.57 -10.23
C GLN A 62 -0.75 4.86 -9.13
N LEU A 63 -0.31 5.03 -7.88
CA LEU A 63 -1.21 5.37 -6.79
C LEU A 63 -1.80 6.76 -6.96
N ALA A 64 -1.01 7.73 -7.40
CA ALA A 64 -1.49 9.09 -7.63
C ALA A 64 -2.61 9.07 -8.69
N GLU A 65 -2.44 8.29 -9.75
CA GLU A 65 -3.48 8.15 -10.78
C GLU A 65 -4.73 7.46 -10.23
N ALA A 66 -4.56 6.48 -9.35
CA ALA A 66 -5.70 5.81 -8.74
C ALA A 66 -6.56 6.81 -7.97
N LEU A 67 -5.95 7.78 -7.30
CA LEU A 67 -6.71 8.82 -6.61
C LEU A 67 -7.57 9.61 -7.60
N ALA A 68 -7.05 9.88 -8.79
CA ALA A 68 -7.81 10.56 -9.83
C ALA A 68 -8.98 9.73 -10.35
N TYR A 69 -8.91 8.41 -10.22
CA TYR A 69 -9.99 7.49 -10.64
C TYR A 69 -10.97 7.17 -9.50
N GLY A 70 -10.93 7.94 -8.43
CA GLY A 70 -11.95 7.86 -7.39
C GLY A 70 -11.60 7.01 -6.17
N TYR A 71 -10.37 6.54 -6.08
CA TYR A 71 -9.93 5.90 -4.83
C TYR A 71 -9.74 6.96 -3.77
N ASN A 72 -10.18 6.65 -2.56
CA ASN A 72 -10.08 7.58 -1.43
C ASN A 72 -8.65 7.69 -0.92
N GLN A 73 -7.86 6.64 -1.12
CA GLN A 73 -6.52 6.57 -0.60
C GLN A 73 -5.67 5.61 -1.43
N GLY A 74 -4.36 5.75 -1.34
CA GLY A 74 -3.42 4.82 -1.96
C GLY A 74 -2.35 4.41 -0.96
N ALA A 75 -1.97 3.14 -0.98
CA ALA A 75 -0.94 2.61 -0.10
C ALA A 75 0.08 1.81 -0.88
N MET A 76 1.35 2.05 -0.59
CA MET A 76 2.44 1.23 -1.09
C MET A 76 2.84 0.27 0.01
N VAL A 77 3.02 -0.99 -0.35
CA VAL A 77 3.42 -2.05 0.57
C VAL A 77 4.75 -2.64 0.10
N THR A 78 5.72 -2.69 0.98
CA THR A 78 7.02 -3.32 0.72
C THR A 78 7.52 -3.93 2.02
N THR A 79 8.75 -4.45 2.04
CA THR A 79 9.30 -4.94 3.30
C THR A 79 9.51 -3.78 4.26
N LEU A 80 9.42 -4.04 5.55
CA LEU A 80 9.64 -2.99 6.56
C LEU A 80 11.02 -2.36 6.40
N ARG A 81 12.02 -3.19 6.13
CA ARG A 81 13.39 -2.72 5.94
C ARG A 81 13.51 -1.76 4.74
N ALA A 82 12.91 -2.14 3.61
CA ALA A 82 12.93 -1.29 2.42
C ALA A 82 12.12 -0.02 2.62
N SER A 83 10.98 -0.11 3.32
CA SER A 83 10.12 1.04 3.56
C SER A 83 10.82 2.14 4.35
N ARG A 84 11.71 1.77 5.26
CA ARG A 84 12.45 2.74 6.09
C ARG A 84 13.47 3.55 5.31
N LYS A 85 13.81 3.11 4.09
CA LYS A 85 14.75 3.80 3.22
C LYS A 85 14.07 4.74 2.24
N ILE A 86 12.74 4.72 2.21
CA ILE A 86 11.97 5.56 1.29
C ILE A 86 11.74 6.93 1.92
N ASP A 87 11.96 7.99 1.13
CA ASP A 87 11.70 9.34 1.59
C ASP A 87 10.20 9.56 1.69
N SER A 88 9.72 9.82 2.89
CA SER A 88 8.28 9.96 3.14
C SER A 88 7.69 11.29 2.67
N LYS A 89 8.51 12.24 2.23
CA LYS A 89 8.03 13.55 1.80
C LYS A 89 7.01 13.49 0.70
N ILE A 90 7.24 12.62 -0.29
CA ILE A 90 6.32 12.52 -1.41
C ILE A 90 5.01 11.86 -0.98
N PHE A 91 5.07 10.94 -0.03
CA PHE A 91 3.86 10.34 0.54
C PHE A 91 3.04 11.39 1.27
N ASP A 92 3.69 12.28 1.99
CA ASP A 92 3.03 13.38 2.66
C ASP A 92 2.34 14.31 1.67
N LYS A 93 3.05 14.72 0.63
CA LYS A 93 2.51 15.65 -0.37
C LYS A 93 1.31 15.09 -1.12
N LEU A 94 1.33 13.81 -1.42
CA LEU A 94 0.27 13.16 -2.19
C LEU A 94 -0.80 12.51 -1.31
N GLY A 95 -0.65 12.55 0.00
CA GLY A 95 -1.59 11.91 0.91
C GLY A 95 -1.60 10.39 0.81
N LEU A 96 -0.45 9.79 0.50
CA LEU A 96 -0.32 8.35 0.36
C LEU A 96 0.15 7.70 1.65
N VAL A 97 -0.12 6.40 1.77
CA VAL A 97 0.27 5.59 2.92
C VAL A 97 1.43 4.68 2.53
N LEU A 98 2.37 4.52 3.43
CA LEU A 98 3.48 3.58 3.25
C LEU A 98 3.40 2.51 4.33
N LEU A 99 3.30 1.26 3.91
CA LEU A 99 3.20 0.11 4.80
C LEU A 99 4.44 -0.77 4.62
N GLY A 100 4.98 -1.24 5.74
CA GLY A 100 6.11 -2.15 5.73
C GLY A 100 5.73 -3.48 6.35
N VAL A 101 6.18 -4.58 5.76
CA VAL A 101 5.91 -5.93 6.27
C VAL A 101 7.18 -6.44 6.93
N ASP A 102 7.10 -6.80 8.22
CA ASP A 102 8.26 -7.26 8.97
C ASP A 102 8.54 -8.76 8.73
N SER A 103 9.59 -9.27 9.37
CA SER A 103 10.02 -10.65 9.20
C SER A 103 9.01 -11.68 9.75
N LYS A 104 8.07 -11.24 10.54
CA LYS A 104 6.99 -12.09 11.07
C LYS A 104 5.71 -11.96 10.27
N TRP A 105 5.78 -11.33 9.11
CA TRP A 105 4.67 -11.11 8.17
C TRP A 105 3.58 -10.19 8.74
N VAL A 106 3.97 -9.30 9.65
CA VAL A 106 3.06 -8.31 10.22
C VAL A 106 3.22 -6.99 9.48
N VAL A 107 2.10 -6.39 9.12
CA VAL A 107 2.07 -5.10 8.43
C VAL A 107 2.19 -3.98 9.46
N LYS A 108 3.14 -3.07 9.22
CA LYS A 108 3.36 -1.88 10.05
C LYS A 108 3.14 -0.64 9.21
N GLN A 109 2.46 0.36 9.75
CA GLN A 109 2.32 1.63 9.06
C GLN A 109 3.58 2.47 9.31
N VAL A 110 4.30 2.73 8.22
CA VAL A 110 5.55 3.51 8.27
C VAL A 110 5.26 4.99 8.09
N TYR A 111 4.33 5.31 7.21
CA TYR A 111 3.89 6.69 6.98
C TYR A 111 2.40 6.72 6.60
N PRO A 112 1.57 7.63 7.12
CA PRO A 112 1.91 8.60 8.18
C PRO A 112 2.34 7.90 9.45
N THR A 113 3.23 8.55 10.21
CA THR A 113 3.70 7.99 11.47
C THR A 113 2.53 7.83 12.42
N TYR A 114 2.36 6.62 12.92
CA TYR A 114 1.29 6.33 13.85
C TYR A 114 1.63 6.86 15.24
N SER A 115 0.75 7.65 15.83
CA SER A 115 0.95 8.13 17.19
C SER A 115 -0.25 7.73 18.02
N SER A 116 -0.04 7.58 19.35
CA SER A 116 -1.11 7.26 20.27
C SER A 116 -2.22 8.31 20.29
N GLU A 117 -1.91 9.51 19.82
CA GLU A 117 -2.88 10.59 19.74
C GLU A 117 -3.72 10.57 18.46
N SER A 118 -3.37 9.70 17.53
CA SER A 118 -4.02 9.62 16.22
C SER A 118 -5.25 8.74 16.21
N ILE A 119 -5.71 8.33 17.33
CA ILE A 119 -6.81 7.39 17.46
C ILE A 119 -8.14 8.01 17.08
#